data_0e8fdeb7ad7b3c9822a2b8c6ded7289f
#
_entry.id   0e8fdeb7ad7b3c9822a2b8c6ded7289f
#
_cell.length_a   1.000
_cell.length_b   1.000
_cell.length_c   1.000
_cell.angle_alpha   90.00
_cell.angle_beta   90.00
_cell.angle_gamma   90.00
#
_symmetry.space_group_name_H-M   'P 1'
#
loop_
_entity.id
_entity.type
_entity.pdbx_description
1 polymer ?
#
loop_
_entity_poly.entity_id
_entity_poly.type
_entity_poly.pdbx_seq_one_letter_code
_entity_poly.pdbx_strand_id
1 'polypeptide(L)'
;MIKSSMFTNENVLVTGGTGLIGRFLVENLLQKGAKVRIASLDDPSLAPASVDFQRADLTDFNQCLSVCKGIGRVFHLAGIKGSPLMAAKKPASFFVPTISFNTNMMEAARRSGVKSFLYTSTIGVYSPAEVFYEDDVWKSMPSENDKFAGWAKRMGELQAEAYKIEYGWNQIEIVRPANVYGPYDNFDPQNATVIPSLVRRAVDGEDPLVVWGDGSPIRDFIHAKDVAEGMVLVMEKAPGKPVNLGSGDGVTIREIVDVIVGHLEKKPKIVWDTSKPLGDKKRLMDTSRAKSIGFQPKISISEGVKEVMDWYRTHKDLTKKRYNVFTQKN
;
A
#
# COMPACT_ATOMS: atom_id res chain seq x y z
N MET A 1 -25.89 21.27 -12.18
CA MET A 1 -24.90 20.67 -13.09
C MET A 1 -23.94 19.84 -12.23
N ILE A 2 -23.90 18.53 -12.42
CA ILE A 2 -22.91 17.65 -11.76
C ILE A 2 -21.54 18.07 -12.34
N LYS A 3 -20.64 18.62 -11.51
CA LYS A 3 -19.26 18.91 -11.94
C LYS A 3 -18.67 17.60 -12.47
N SER A 4 -18.24 17.57 -13.73
CA SER A 4 -17.57 16.41 -14.29
C SER A 4 -16.31 16.13 -13.44
N SER A 5 -16.07 14.85 -13.14
CA SER A 5 -14.85 14.44 -12.43
C SER A 5 -13.61 14.83 -13.25
N MET A 6 -12.53 15.24 -12.58
CA MET A 6 -11.25 15.51 -13.25
C MET A 6 -10.68 14.28 -13.96
N PHE A 7 -11.25 13.10 -13.73
CA PHE A 7 -10.86 11.83 -14.34
C PHE A 7 -11.70 11.46 -15.57
N THR A 8 -12.82 12.17 -15.82
CA THR A 8 -13.70 11.85 -16.94
C THR A 8 -12.96 11.94 -18.27
N ASN A 9 -12.88 10.83 -19.02
CA ASN A 9 -12.11 10.66 -20.25
C ASN A 9 -10.59 10.88 -20.15
N GLU A 10 -10.04 11.02 -18.94
CA GLU A 10 -8.60 11.16 -18.71
C GLU A 10 -7.90 9.78 -18.81
N ASN A 11 -6.74 9.74 -19.45
CA ASN A 11 -5.88 8.57 -19.48
C ASN A 11 -5.07 8.52 -18.18
N VAL A 12 -5.32 7.51 -17.35
CA VAL A 12 -4.72 7.36 -16.03
C VAL A 12 -3.90 6.07 -15.97
N LEU A 13 -2.63 6.17 -15.61
CA LEU A 13 -1.77 5.01 -15.33
C LEU A 13 -1.81 4.69 -13.83
N VAL A 14 -2.09 3.43 -13.51
CA VAL A 14 -1.96 2.88 -12.16
C VAL A 14 -0.88 1.79 -12.18
N THR A 15 0.31 2.07 -11.63
CA THR A 15 1.31 1.03 -11.46
C THR A 15 0.97 0.17 -10.25
N GLY A 16 1.09 -1.15 -10.36
CA GLY A 16 0.64 -2.06 -9.31
C GLY A 16 -0.89 -2.10 -9.15
N GLY A 17 -1.64 -1.80 -10.23
CA GLY A 17 -3.10 -1.75 -10.24
C GLY A 17 -3.80 -3.08 -9.94
N THR A 18 -3.08 -4.19 -10.00
CA THR A 18 -3.56 -5.53 -9.59
C THR A 18 -3.37 -5.83 -8.11
N GLY A 19 -2.64 -4.97 -7.38
CA GLY A 19 -2.32 -5.13 -5.97
C GLY A 19 -3.46 -4.80 -5.01
N LEU A 20 -3.16 -4.90 -3.71
CA LEU A 20 -4.09 -4.67 -2.59
C LEU A 20 -4.87 -3.35 -2.71
N ILE A 21 -4.17 -2.22 -2.82
CA ILE A 21 -4.80 -0.90 -2.96
C ILE A 21 -5.21 -0.65 -4.41
N GLY A 22 -4.37 -1.10 -5.35
CA GLY A 22 -4.52 -0.82 -6.77
C GLY A 22 -5.85 -1.27 -7.35
N ARG A 23 -6.37 -2.43 -6.94
CA ARG A 23 -7.68 -2.94 -7.39
C ARG A 23 -8.81 -1.96 -7.06
N PHE A 24 -8.90 -1.52 -5.83
CA PHE A 24 -9.94 -0.57 -5.40
C PHE A 24 -9.75 0.80 -6.07
N LEU A 25 -8.51 1.22 -6.27
CA LEU A 25 -8.21 2.48 -6.96
C LEU A 25 -8.64 2.41 -8.44
N VAL A 26 -8.33 1.32 -9.14
CA VAL A 26 -8.74 1.10 -10.53
C VAL A 26 -10.26 1.12 -10.66
N GLU A 27 -10.97 0.41 -9.78
CA GLU A 27 -12.44 0.41 -9.76
C GLU A 27 -13.02 1.81 -9.56
N ASN A 28 -12.48 2.57 -8.61
CA ASN A 28 -12.90 3.96 -8.35
C ASN A 28 -12.66 4.87 -9.56
N LEU A 29 -11.50 4.76 -10.20
CA LEU A 29 -11.16 5.56 -11.38
C LEU A 29 -12.06 5.23 -12.58
N LEU A 30 -12.36 3.94 -12.80
CA LEU A 30 -13.30 3.52 -13.85
C LEU A 30 -14.70 4.07 -13.59
N GLN A 31 -15.20 4.03 -12.35
CA GLN A 31 -16.49 4.62 -11.95
C GLN A 31 -16.53 6.14 -12.17
N LYS A 32 -15.38 6.82 -12.06
CA LYS A 32 -15.23 8.26 -12.35
C LYS A 32 -15.05 8.57 -13.85
N GLY A 33 -15.11 7.55 -14.71
CA GLY A 33 -15.02 7.71 -16.17
C GLY A 33 -13.60 7.83 -16.72
N ALA A 34 -12.57 7.42 -15.97
CA ALA A 34 -11.19 7.38 -16.44
C ALA A 34 -10.96 6.23 -17.45
N LYS A 35 -10.04 6.44 -18.38
CA LYS A 35 -9.43 5.38 -19.20
C LYS A 35 -8.19 4.87 -18.49
N VAL A 36 -8.30 3.71 -17.85
CA VAL A 36 -7.25 3.22 -16.98
C VAL A 36 -6.29 2.29 -17.70
N ARG A 37 -4.99 2.58 -17.59
CA ARG A 37 -3.88 1.67 -17.89
C ARG A 37 -3.33 1.11 -16.59
N ILE A 38 -3.08 -0.20 -16.54
CA ILE A 38 -2.36 -0.86 -15.45
C ILE A 38 -0.98 -1.29 -15.96
N ALA A 39 0.08 -0.95 -15.19
CA ALA A 39 1.41 -1.52 -15.35
C ALA A 39 1.75 -2.41 -14.16
N SER A 40 1.99 -3.70 -14.40
CA SER A 40 2.30 -4.69 -13.36
C SER A 40 3.09 -5.86 -13.92
N LEU A 41 3.80 -6.59 -13.04
CA LEU A 41 4.42 -7.87 -13.35
C LEU A 41 3.49 -9.07 -13.07
N ASP A 42 2.34 -8.85 -12.46
CA ASP A 42 1.36 -9.88 -12.16
C ASP A 42 0.75 -10.50 -13.42
N ASP A 43 0.03 -11.61 -13.25
CA ASP A 43 -0.75 -12.22 -14.32
C ASP A 43 -1.87 -11.25 -14.79
N PRO A 44 -2.02 -11.02 -16.12
CA PRO A 44 -3.06 -10.15 -16.67
C PRO A 44 -4.49 -10.51 -16.23
N SER A 45 -4.75 -11.79 -15.94
CA SER A 45 -6.07 -12.25 -15.49
C SER A 45 -6.51 -11.66 -14.15
N LEU A 46 -5.58 -11.04 -13.41
CA LEU A 46 -5.90 -10.30 -12.18
C LEU A 46 -6.44 -8.90 -12.45
N ALA A 47 -6.32 -8.37 -13.66
CA ALA A 47 -6.85 -7.07 -14.04
C ALA A 47 -8.30 -7.15 -14.53
N PRO A 48 -9.13 -6.11 -14.33
CA PRO A 48 -10.44 -6.02 -15.00
C PRO A 48 -10.30 -6.03 -16.51
N ALA A 49 -11.23 -6.66 -17.22
CA ALA A 49 -11.21 -6.72 -18.70
C ALA A 49 -11.33 -5.35 -19.40
N SER A 50 -11.83 -4.33 -18.69
CA SER A 50 -12.06 -2.98 -19.19
C SER A 50 -10.84 -2.05 -19.16
N VAL A 51 -9.66 -2.54 -18.73
CA VAL A 51 -8.44 -1.73 -18.62
C VAL A 51 -7.42 -2.11 -19.68
N ASP A 52 -6.55 -1.15 -20.04
CA ASP A 52 -5.33 -1.41 -20.82
C ASP A 52 -4.25 -1.99 -19.89
N PHE A 53 -4.09 -3.32 -19.87
CA PHE A 53 -3.07 -3.96 -19.05
C PHE A 53 -1.76 -4.08 -19.82
N GLN A 54 -0.68 -3.55 -19.24
CA GLN A 54 0.67 -3.67 -19.78
C GLN A 54 1.57 -4.37 -18.77
N ARG A 55 2.11 -5.54 -19.15
CA ARG A 55 3.14 -6.20 -18.34
C ARG A 55 4.45 -5.44 -18.50
N ALA A 56 4.94 -4.84 -17.40
CA ALA A 56 6.14 -4.02 -17.44
C ALA A 56 6.97 -4.17 -16.15
N ASP A 57 8.28 -4.34 -16.36
CA ASP A 57 9.28 -4.22 -15.29
C ASP A 57 9.70 -2.76 -15.16
N LEU A 58 9.28 -2.12 -14.09
CA LEU A 58 9.53 -0.70 -13.85
C LEU A 58 10.97 -0.42 -13.36
N THR A 59 11.80 -1.44 -13.17
CA THR A 59 13.25 -1.27 -13.00
C THR A 59 13.94 -0.96 -14.34
N ASP A 60 13.27 -1.21 -15.48
CA ASP A 60 13.71 -0.83 -16.81
C ASP A 60 13.09 0.53 -17.19
N PHE A 61 13.95 1.52 -17.41
CA PHE A 61 13.52 2.88 -17.74
C PHE A 61 12.74 2.97 -19.07
N ASN A 62 13.13 2.17 -20.09
CA ASN A 62 12.44 2.19 -21.38
C ASN A 62 11.01 1.65 -21.28
N GLN A 63 10.79 0.64 -20.42
CA GLN A 63 9.44 0.17 -20.12
C GLN A 63 8.63 1.22 -19.36
N CYS A 64 9.25 1.96 -18.43
CA CYS A 64 8.59 3.09 -17.76
C CYS A 64 8.17 4.18 -18.76
N LEU A 65 9.02 4.54 -19.73
CA LEU A 65 8.66 5.47 -20.81
C LEU A 65 7.50 4.94 -21.64
N SER A 66 7.52 3.64 -21.98
CA SER A 66 6.47 3.02 -22.77
C SER A 66 5.10 3.10 -22.12
N VAL A 67 5.01 2.74 -20.83
CA VAL A 67 3.73 2.77 -20.09
C VAL A 67 3.22 4.18 -19.83
N CYS A 68 4.08 5.20 -19.86
CA CYS A 68 3.70 6.61 -19.73
C CYS A 68 3.20 7.27 -21.00
N LYS A 69 3.32 6.63 -22.19
CA LYS A 69 2.87 7.23 -23.46
C LYS A 69 1.37 7.53 -23.45
N GLY A 70 1.03 8.81 -23.71
CA GLY A 70 -0.34 9.29 -23.79
C GLY A 70 -1.08 9.34 -22.42
N ILE A 71 -0.37 9.23 -21.32
CA ILE A 71 -0.92 9.31 -19.95
C ILE A 71 -0.94 10.75 -19.48
N GLY A 72 -2.09 11.17 -18.95
CA GLY A 72 -2.24 12.48 -18.33
C GLY A 72 -1.94 12.47 -16.82
N ARG A 73 -2.25 11.37 -16.12
CA ARG A 73 -2.07 11.25 -14.67
C ARG A 73 -1.52 9.88 -14.28
N VAL A 74 -0.67 9.86 -13.27
CA VAL A 74 -0.07 8.62 -12.74
C VAL A 74 -0.40 8.46 -11.26
N PHE A 75 -0.89 7.29 -10.88
CA PHE A 75 -0.88 6.78 -9.52
C PHE A 75 0.20 5.69 -9.43
N HIS A 76 1.29 6.00 -8.76
CA HIS A 76 2.41 5.10 -8.63
C HIS A 76 2.33 4.30 -7.33
N LEU A 77 1.74 3.09 -7.42
CA LEU A 77 1.54 2.17 -6.30
C LEU A 77 2.43 0.94 -6.36
N ALA A 78 3.20 0.77 -7.43
CA ALA A 78 4.14 -0.35 -7.52
C ALA A 78 5.05 -0.37 -6.30
N GLY A 79 5.17 -1.53 -5.67
CA GLY A 79 5.94 -1.69 -4.46
C GLY A 79 6.16 -3.16 -4.14
N ILE A 80 7.29 -3.45 -3.52
CA ILE A 80 7.56 -4.77 -2.95
C ILE A 80 6.96 -4.81 -1.56
N LYS A 81 5.99 -5.69 -1.34
CA LYS A 81 5.41 -5.96 -0.04
C LYS A 81 6.01 -7.21 0.56
N GLY A 82 6.42 -7.15 1.81
CA GLY A 82 6.98 -8.28 2.50
C GLY A 82 6.87 -8.16 4.00
N SER A 83 6.97 -9.31 4.68
CA SER A 83 7.06 -9.34 6.14
C SER A 83 8.36 -8.70 6.64
N PRO A 84 8.41 -8.16 7.87
CA PRO A 84 9.65 -7.66 8.47
C PRO A 84 10.79 -8.70 8.46
N LEU A 85 10.44 -9.97 8.68
CA LEU A 85 11.42 -11.08 8.62
C LEU A 85 12.03 -11.23 7.23
N MET A 86 11.23 -11.11 6.16
CA MET A 86 11.72 -11.21 4.79
C MET A 86 12.57 -10.00 4.43
N ALA A 87 12.17 -8.80 4.84
CA ALA A 87 12.94 -7.57 4.65
C ALA A 87 14.31 -7.64 5.35
N ALA A 88 14.39 -8.23 6.55
CA ALA A 88 15.64 -8.44 7.26
C ALA A 88 16.54 -9.49 6.59
N LYS A 89 15.96 -10.56 6.03
CA LYS A 89 16.71 -11.65 5.37
C LYS A 89 17.20 -11.29 3.96
N LYS A 90 16.44 -10.47 3.23
CA LYS A 90 16.71 -10.12 1.81
C LYS A 90 16.63 -8.60 1.59
N PRO A 91 17.43 -7.80 2.32
CA PRO A 91 17.31 -6.34 2.26
C PRO A 91 17.62 -5.76 0.87
N ALA A 92 18.60 -6.30 0.15
CA ALA A 92 18.95 -5.83 -1.19
C ALA A 92 17.81 -6.06 -2.20
N SER A 93 17.12 -7.23 -2.13
CA SER A 93 15.96 -7.55 -2.97
C SER A 93 14.75 -6.65 -2.69
N PHE A 94 14.74 -5.97 -1.56
CA PHE A 94 13.76 -4.96 -1.20
C PHE A 94 14.16 -3.56 -1.65
N PHE A 95 15.38 -3.18 -1.29
CA PHE A 95 15.90 -1.82 -1.40
C PHE A 95 16.16 -1.43 -2.86
N VAL A 96 16.97 -2.24 -3.57
CA VAL A 96 17.44 -1.89 -4.92
C VAL A 96 16.29 -1.74 -5.92
N PRO A 97 15.39 -2.74 -6.09
CA PRO A 97 14.28 -2.56 -7.04
C PRO A 97 13.36 -1.41 -6.64
N THR A 98 13.14 -1.19 -5.32
CA THR A 98 12.26 -0.11 -4.86
C THR A 98 12.81 1.26 -5.26
N ILE A 99 14.10 1.53 -5.11
CA ILE A 99 14.71 2.77 -5.59
C ILE A 99 14.58 2.86 -7.12
N SER A 100 14.93 1.79 -7.83
CA SER A 100 14.96 1.78 -9.30
C SER A 100 13.59 2.12 -9.89
N PHE A 101 12.53 1.40 -9.53
CA PHE A 101 11.23 1.65 -10.13
C PHE A 101 10.61 2.99 -9.68
N ASN A 102 10.83 3.46 -8.46
CA ASN A 102 10.36 4.77 -8.03
C ASN A 102 11.02 5.90 -8.83
N THR A 103 12.36 5.85 -8.94
CA THR A 103 13.15 6.86 -9.67
C THR A 103 12.79 6.86 -11.15
N ASN A 104 12.76 5.69 -11.77
CA ASN A 104 12.46 5.54 -13.19
C ASN A 104 11.05 6.02 -13.54
N MET A 105 10.04 5.64 -12.74
CA MET A 105 8.66 6.02 -13.04
C MET A 105 8.42 7.52 -12.95
N MET A 106 8.96 8.19 -11.93
CA MET A 106 8.80 9.63 -11.80
C MET A 106 9.52 10.37 -12.93
N GLU A 107 10.73 9.95 -13.31
CA GLU A 107 11.46 10.53 -14.44
C GLU A 107 10.78 10.25 -15.78
N ALA A 108 10.30 9.03 -16.01
CA ALA A 108 9.56 8.68 -17.21
C ALA A 108 8.26 9.50 -17.35
N ALA A 109 7.52 9.66 -16.25
CA ALA A 109 6.31 10.48 -16.21
C ALA A 109 6.61 11.95 -16.56
N ARG A 110 7.66 12.53 -15.98
CA ARG A 110 8.10 13.89 -16.30
C ARG A 110 8.45 14.05 -17.79
N ARG A 111 9.29 13.15 -18.34
CA ARG A 111 9.69 13.19 -19.75
C ARG A 111 8.54 12.98 -20.73
N SER A 112 7.52 12.22 -20.29
CA SER A 112 6.31 11.98 -21.09
C SER A 112 5.27 13.09 -21.00
N GLY A 113 5.52 14.17 -20.23
CA GLY A 113 4.59 15.29 -20.07
C GLY A 113 3.36 14.95 -19.22
N VAL A 114 3.47 14.01 -18.29
CA VAL A 114 2.40 13.69 -17.33
C VAL A 114 2.05 14.92 -16.50
N LYS A 115 0.77 15.27 -16.43
CA LYS A 115 0.28 16.47 -15.74
C LYS A 115 0.38 16.34 -14.22
N SER A 116 -0.01 15.18 -13.67
CA SER A 116 -0.04 14.94 -12.21
C SER A 116 0.46 13.56 -11.88
N PHE A 117 1.22 13.46 -10.79
CA PHE A 117 1.82 12.21 -10.31
C PHE A 117 1.52 12.05 -8.82
N LEU A 118 0.92 10.93 -8.42
CA LEU A 118 0.78 10.56 -7.02
C LEU A 118 1.82 9.50 -6.67
N TYR A 119 2.69 9.84 -5.75
CA TYR A 119 3.71 8.95 -5.20
C TYR A 119 3.19 8.27 -3.94
N THR A 120 3.16 6.94 -3.94
CA THR A 120 2.80 6.16 -2.76
C THR A 120 4.04 5.87 -1.94
N SER A 121 4.21 6.60 -0.85
CA SER A 121 5.21 6.37 0.18
C SER A 121 4.72 5.31 1.19
N THR A 122 5.10 5.36 2.46
CA THR A 122 4.75 4.35 3.46
C THR A 122 4.88 4.89 4.89
N ILE A 123 4.18 4.29 5.84
CA ILE A 123 4.42 4.47 7.28
C ILE A 123 5.88 4.17 7.67
N GLY A 124 6.58 3.33 6.92
CA GLY A 124 7.98 2.96 7.19
C GLY A 124 9.01 4.09 7.00
N VAL A 125 8.62 5.26 6.44
CA VAL A 125 9.51 6.42 6.31
C VAL A 125 9.75 7.14 7.65
N TYR A 126 8.91 6.89 8.64
CA TYR A 126 8.98 7.61 9.92
C TYR A 126 10.12 7.13 10.82
N SER A 127 10.67 8.06 11.58
CA SER A 127 11.52 7.77 12.73
C SER A 127 10.69 7.12 13.83
N PRO A 128 11.31 6.36 14.75
CA PRO A 128 10.58 5.78 15.89
C PRO A 128 9.82 6.84 16.70
N ALA A 129 8.51 6.68 16.77
CA ALA A 129 7.60 7.53 17.55
C ALA A 129 6.30 6.76 17.82
N GLU A 130 5.49 7.20 18.80
CA GLU A 130 4.17 6.64 19.03
C GLU A 130 3.12 7.18 18.06
N VAL A 131 3.25 8.46 17.66
CA VAL A 131 2.40 9.13 16.68
C VAL A 131 3.27 9.76 15.60
N PHE A 132 2.92 9.54 14.35
CA PHE A 132 3.65 9.99 13.18
C PHE A 132 2.99 11.22 12.56
N TYR A 133 3.65 12.36 12.69
CA TYR A 133 3.25 13.61 12.03
C TYR A 133 3.99 13.77 10.71
N GLU A 134 3.30 14.23 9.65
CA GLU A 134 3.87 14.30 8.30
C GLU A 134 5.16 15.12 8.21
N ASP A 135 5.29 16.17 9.01
CA ASP A 135 6.43 17.08 8.96
C ASP A 135 7.66 16.56 9.75
N ASP A 136 7.53 15.40 10.42
CA ASP A 136 8.59 14.83 11.26
C ASP A 136 9.51 13.83 10.53
N VAL A 137 9.20 13.47 9.28
CA VAL A 137 9.94 12.44 8.54
C VAL A 137 11.44 12.72 8.45
N TRP A 138 11.82 14.00 8.27
CA TRP A 138 13.23 14.38 8.08
C TRP A 138 13.98 14.73 9.37
N LYS A 139 13.34 14.61 10.54
CA LYS A 139 13.99 14.91 11.83
C LYS A 139 15.02 13.86 12.24
N SER A 140 14.84 12.61 11.85
CA SER A 140 15.73 11.50 12.19
C SER A 140 15.64 10.39 11.14
N MET A 141 16.36 9.27 11.33
CA MET A 141 16.36 8.12 10.43
C MET A 141 15.08 7.28 10.57
N PRO A 142 14.68 6.53 9.53
CA PRO A 142 13.65 5.50 9.67
C PRO A 142 13.99 4.50 10.77
N SER A 143 12.96 3.84 11.33
CA SER A 143 13.21 2.78 12.33
C SER A 143 14.10 1.67 11.74
N GLU A 144 14.89 0.99 12.58
CA GLU A 144 15.74 -0.12 12.12
C GLU A 144 14.93 -1.24 11.45
N ASN A 145 13.69 -1.47 11.89
CA ASN A 145 12.78 -2.47 11.30
C ASN A 145 12.36 -2.10 9.87
N ASP A 146 12.29 -0.81 9.54
CA ASP A 146 11.87 -0.29 8.24
C ASP A 146 13.04 0.35 7.45
N LYS A 147 14.28 0.24 7.93
CA LYS A 147 15.45 0.95 7.42
C LYS A 147 15.54 0.97 5.89
N PHE A 148 15.58 -0.20 5.27
CA PHE A 148 15.77 -0.27 3.82
C PHE A 148 14.52 0.18 3.04
N ALA A 149 13.33 -0.23 3.48
CA ALA A 149 12.09 0.20 2.86
C ALA A 149 11.82 1.70 3.05
N GLY A 150 12.06 2.20 4.26
CA GLY A 150 11.90 3.61 4.62
C GLY A 150 12.84 4.52 3.82
N TRP A 151 14.12 4.18 3.73
CA TRP A 151 15.07 4.95 2.93
C TRP A 151 14.75 4.93 1.45
N ALA A 152 14.41 3.75 0.89
CA ALA A 152 14.04 3.67 -0.53
C ALA A 152 12.83 4.55 -0.86
N LYS A 153 11.86 4.65 0.06
CA LYS A 153 10.68 5.51 -0.12
C LYS A 153 10.98 6.98 0.14
N ARG A 154 11.83 7.32 1.12
CA ARG A 154 12.30 8.71 1.32
C ARG A 154 13.01 9.26 0.09
N MET A 155 13.78 8.44 -0.63
CA MET A 155 14.45 8.88 -1.87
C MET A 155 13.46 9.32 -2.95
N GLY A 156 12.32 8.64 -3.08
CA GLY A 156 11.26 9.09 -3.99
C GLY A 156 10.56 10.38 -3.54
N GLU A 157 10.41 10.61 -2.23
CA GLU A 157 9.90 11.88 -1.71
C GLU A 157 10.89 13.03 -1.97
N LEU A 158 12.19 12.77 -1.78
CA LEU A 158 13.25 13.74 -2.08
C LEU A 158 13.33 14.04 -3.58
N GLN A 159 13.16 13.03 -4.45
CA GLN A 159 13.09 13.24 -5.90
C GLN A 159 11.90 14.13 -6.28
N ALA A 160 10.72 13.92 -5.65
CA ALA A 160 9.56 14.76 -5.87
C ALA A 160 9.83 16.23 -5.50
N GLU A 161 10.51 16.46 -4.38
CA GLU A 161 10.93 17.81 -3.96
C GLU A 161 11.90 18.44 -4.97
N ALA A 162 12.93 17.71 -5.39
CA ALA A 162 13.89 18.17 -6.40
C ALA A 162 13.19 18.56 -7.71
N TYR A 163 12.21 17.78 -8.15
CA TYR A 163 11.46 18.07 -9.37
C TYR A 163 10.52 19.27 -9.25
N LYS A 164 9.95 19.52 -8.08
CA LYS A 164 9.20 20.75 -7.80
C LYS A 164 10.11 21.97 -7.89
N ILE A 165 11.31 21.90 -7.35
CA ILE A 165 12.28 23.01 -7.34
C ILE A 165 12.83 23.27 -8.75
N GLU A 166 13.36 22.23 -9.42
CA GLU A 166 14.11 22.41 -10.68
C GLU A 166 13.20 22.60 -11.88
N TYR A 167 12.11 21.82 -11.97
CA TYR A 167 11.23 21.81 -13.14
C TYR A 167 9.89 22.52 -12.93
N GLY A 168 9.62 23.01 -11.73
CA GLY A 168 8.33 23.61 -11.39
C GLY A 168 7.16 22.61 -11.45
N TRP A 169 7.43 21.30 -11.39
CA TRP A 169 6.39 20.28 -11.46
C TRP A 169 5.69 20.12 -10.10
N ASN A 170 4.83 21.08 -9.78
CA ASN A 170 4.16 21.16 -8.47
C ASN A 170 3.06 20.12 -8.27
N GLN A 171 2.58 19.45 -9.33
CA GLN A 171 1.50 18.47 -9.29
C GLN A 171 2.00 17.04 -8.94
N ILE A 172 3.04 16.94 -8.10
CA ILE A 172 3.47 15.68 -7.50
C ILE A 172 2.92 15.64 -6.08
N GLU A 173 1.96 14.75 -5.86
CA GLU A 173 1.36 14.51 -4.55
C GLU A 173 1.99 13.28 -3.89
N ILE A 174 2.07 13.29 -2.57
CA ILE A 174 2.67 12.21 -1.77
C ILE A 174 1.65 11.72 -0.76
N VAL A 175 1.42 10.42 -0.72
CA VAL A 175 0.63 9.78 0.33
C VAL A 175 1.47 8.78 1.11
N ARG A 176 1.25 8.68 2.41
CA ARG A 176 1.88 7.73 3.31
C ARG A 176 0.80 6.86 3.96
N PRO A 177 0.47 5.71 3.36
CA PRO A 177 -0.50 4.79 3.96
C PRO A 177 0.02 4.18 5.26
N ALA A 178 -0.90 3.96 6.21
CA ALA A 178 -0.68 3.20 7.44
C ALA A 178 -0.53 1.68 7.14
N ASN A 179 -0.87 0.80 8.10
CA ASN A 179 -0.86 -0.63 7.85
C ASN A 179 -2.11 -1.03 7.06
N VAL A 180 -1.95 -1.09 5.75
CA VAL A 180 -3.06 -1.37 4.83
C VAL A 180 -3.37 -2.86 4.80
N TYR A 181 -4.65 -3.21 4.94
CA TYR A 181 -5.19 -4.56 4.83
C TYR A 181 -6.44 -4.57 3.95
N GLY A 182 -6.85 -5.74 3.48
CA GLY A 182 -8.08 -5.90 2.68
C GLY A 182 -8.07 -7.17 1.84
N PRO A 183 -9.15 -7.43 1.08
CA PRO A 183 -9.14 -8.38 -0.03
C PRO A 183 -7.97 -8.10 -0.98
N TYR A 184 -7.50 -9.14 -1.66
CA TYR A 184 -6.34 -9.06 -2.55
C TYR A 184 -5.00 -8.78 -1.85
N ASP A 185 -4.89 -8.99 -0.54
CA ASP A 185 -3.60 -8.92 0.17
C ASP A 185 -2.71 -10.13 -0.16
N ASN A 186 -1.48 -10.11 0.34
CA ASN A 186 -0.55 -11.23 0.21
C ASN A 186 -0.75 -12.22 1.37
N PHE A 187 -1.23 -13.42 1.06
CA PHE A 187 -1.44 -14.51 2.03
C PHE A 187 -0.32 -15.56 2.03
N ASP A 188 0.80 -15.31 1.33
CA ASP A 188 1.95 -16.21 1.32
C ASP A 188 2.45 -16.48 2.74
N PRO A 189 2.54 -17.76 3.20
CA PRO A 189 2.97 -18.11 4.55
C PRO A 189 4.31 -17.50 4.97
N GLN A 190 5.22 -17.28 4.01
CA GLN A 190 6.56 -16.77 4.29
C GLN A 190 6.63 -15.24 4.30
N ASN A 191 5.62 -14.56 3.71
CA ASN A 191 5.72 -13.13 3.40
C ASN A 191 4.48 -12.31 3.76
N ALA A 192 3.42 -12.93 4.28
CA ALA A 192 2.22 -12.24 4.71
C ALA A 192 2.47 -11.31 5.90
N THR A 193 1.82 -10.15 5.91
CA THR A 193 1.75 -9.27 7.08
C THR A 193 0.74 -9.80 8.11
N VAL A 194 0.58 -9.13 9.25
CA VAL A 194 -0.13 -9.68 10.42
C VAL A 194 -1.58 -10.09 10.13
N ILE A 195 -2.41 -9.22 9.55
CA ILE A 195 -3.83 -9.55 9.29
C ILE A 195 -3.98 -10.70 8.29
N PRO A 196 -3.41 -10.66 7.06
CA PRO A 196 -3.57 -11.77 6.14
C PRO A 196 -2.95 -13.08 6.64
N SER A 197 -1.88 -13.02 7.43
CA SER A 197 -1.30 -14.21 8.06
C SER A 197 -2.24 -14.85 9.07
N LEU A 198 -2.81 -14.05 9.99
CA LEU A 198 -3.74 -14.53 11.01
C LEU A 198 -5.04 -15.02 10.39
N VAL A 199 -5.61 -14.28 9.42
CA VAL A 199 -6.82 -14.69 8.70
C VAL A 199 -6.62 -16.03 7.99
N ARG A 200 -5.52 -16.18 7.23
CA ARG A 200 -5.22 -17.44 6.55
C ARG A 200 -5.19 -18.61 7.53
N ARG A 201 -4.39 -18.50 8.59
CA ARG A 201 -4.18 -19.57 9.58
C ARG A 201 -5.47 -19.92 10.31
N ALA A 202 -6.24 -18.92 10.70
CA ALA A 202 -7.53 -19.09 11.38
C ALA A 202 -8.59 -19.74 10.47
N VAL A 203 -8.71 -19.27 9.22
CA VAL A 203 -9.66 -19.83 8.23
C VAL A 203 -9.25 -21.23 7.77
N ASP A 204 -7.95 -21.54 7.73
CA ASP A 204 -7.43 -22.89 7.42
C ASP A 204 -7.52 -23.86 8.60
N GLY A 205 -8.04 -23.40 9.76
CA GLY A 205 -8.37 -24.25 10.91
C GLY A 205 -7.22 -24.57 11.84
N GLU A 206 -6.16 -23.70 11.89
CA GLU A 206 -5.05 -23.89 12.84
C GLU A 206 -5.55 -23.84 14.30
N ASP A 207 -5.31 -24.91 15.05
CA ASP A 207 -5.68 -25.05 16.45
C ASP A 207 -4.60 -25.85 17.21
N PRO A 208 -3.83 -25.26 18.13
CA PRO A 208 -3.94 -23.86 18.60
C PRO A 208 -3.44 -22.84 17.58
N LEU A 209 -4.10 -21.66 17.53
CA LEU A 209 -3.61 -20.52 16.77
C LEU A 209 -2.51 -19.81 17.57
N VAL A 210 -1.26 -20.02 17.15
CA VAL A 210 -0.09 -19.43 17.82
C VAL A 210 0.16 -18.02 17.30
N VAL A 211 0.11 -17.00 18.16
CA VAL A 211 0.36 -15.60 17.83
C VAL A 211 1.64 -15.13 18.49
N TRP A 212 2.51 -14.46 17.71
CA TRP A 212 3.77 -13.95 18.24
C TRP A 212 3.55 -12.76 19.18
N GLY A 213 4.30 -12.73 20.28
CA GLY A 213 4.24 -11.71 21.29
C GLY A 213 3.12 -11.92 22.30
N ASP A 214 2.70 -10.86 22.96
CA ASP A 214 1.64 -10.84 23.97
C ASP A 214 0.32 -10.18 23.52
N GLY A 215 0.31 -9.69 22.26
CA GLY A 215 -0.82 -9.00 21.67
C GLY A 215 -0.96 -7.51 22.05
N SER A 216 -0.06 -6.97 22.89
CA SER A 216 -0.15 -5.58 23.34
C SER A 216 0.21 -4.49 22.31
N PRO A 217 1.04 -4.73 21.28
CA PRO A 217 1.41 -3.69 20.34
C PRO A 217 0.20 -3.08 19.62
N ILE A 218 0.19 -1.73 19.58
CA ILE A 218 -0.87 -0.94 18.95
C ILE A 218 -0.44 -0.53 17.54
N ARG A 219 -1.33 -0.70 16.57
CA ARG A 219 -1.10 -0.34 15.17
C ARG A 219 -2.29 0.43 14.61
N ASP A 220 -2.01 1.33 13.68
CA ASP A 220 -3.00 1.94 12.81
C ASP A 220 -3.23 1.01 11.61
N PHE A 221 -4.43 0.42 11.53
CA PHE A 221 -4.86 -0.39 10.40
C PHE A 221 -5.91 0.36 9.61
N ILE A 222 -5.76 0.37 8.29
CA ILE A 222 -6.72 1.00 7.37
C ILE A 222 -7.06 0.06 6.22
N HIS A 223 -8.34 0.03 5.84
CA HIS A 223 -8.80 -0.80 4.74
C HIS A 223 -8.31 -0.24 3.39
N ALA A 224 -7.91 -1.12 2.47
CA ALA A 224 -7.35 -0.75 1.16
C ALA A 224 -8.31 0.10 0.31
N LYS A 225 -9.62 -0.10 0.44
CA LYS A 225 -10.64 0.70 -0.23
C LYS A 225 -10.64 2.15 0.26
N ASP A 226 -10.53 2.37 1.58
CA ASP A 226 -10.43 3.72 2.13
C ASP A 226 -9.15 4.43 1.66
N VAL A 227 -8.03 3.70 1.62
CA VAL A 227 -6.76 4.24 1.08
C VAL A 227 -6.92 4.65 -0.39
N ALA A 228 -7.58 3.82 -1.21
CA ALA A 228 -7.84 4.14 -2.62
C ALA A 228 -8.71 5.40 -2.78
N GLU A 229 -9.77 5.55 -1.97
CA GLU A 229 -10.58 6.77 -1.93
C GLU A 229 -9.75 7.99 -1.49
N GLY A 230 -8.90 7.83 -0.48
CA GLY A 230 -7.97 8.87 -0.02
C GLY A 230 -6.97 9.30 -1.10
N MET A 231 -6.42 8.36 -1.86
CA MET A 231 -5.51 8.68 -2.98
C MET A 231 -6.20 9.50 -4.07
N VAL A 232 -7.43 9.14 -4.43
CA VAL A 232 -8.23 9.91 -5.40
C VAL A 232 -8.47 11.32 -4.87
N LEU A 233 -8.86 11.45 -3.60
CA LEU A 233 -9.12 12.73 -2.96
C LEU A 233 -7.86 13.61 -2.91
N VAL A 234 -6.69 13.04 -2.57
CA VAL A 234 -5.41 13.77 -2.57
C VAL A 234 -5.06 14.26 -3.97
N MET A 235 -5.26 13.45 -5.01
CA MET A 235 -5.06 13.88 -6.39
C MET A 235 -6.03 15.00 -6.81
N GLU A 236 -7.29 14.95 -6.36
CA GLU A 236 -8.31 15.97 -6.65
C GLU A 236 -8.07 17.29 -5.91
N LYS A 237 -7.61 17.23 -4.67
CA LYS A 237 -7.41 18.41 -3.81
C LYS A 237 -6.04 19.04 -3.96
N ALA A 238 -5.04 18.27 -4.40
CA ALA A 238 -3.66 18.69 -4.63
C ALA A 238 -3.08 19.53 -3.47
N PRO A 239 -2.99 18.98 -2.23
CA PRO A 239 -2.55 19.75 -1.06
C PRO A 239 -1.10 20.22 -1.15
N GLY A 240 -0.31 19.65 -2.06
CA GLY A 240 1.09 20.01 -2.31
C GLY A 240 2.07 19.56 -1.21
N LYS A 241 1.57 18.96 -0.14
CA LYS A 241 2.30 18.42 1.00
C LYS A 241 1.98 16.95 1.19
N PRO A 242 2.90 16.13 1.75
CA PRO A 242 2.62 14.73 2.07
C PRO A 242 1.38 14.57 2.96
N VAL A 243 0.58 13.54 2.71
CA VAL A 243 -0.64 13.24 3.47
C VAL A 243 -0.58 11.82 4.02
N ASN A 244 -0.79 11.69 5.32
CA ASN A 244 -0.98 10.41 5.98
C ASN A 244 -2.37 9.85 5.67
N LEU A 245 -2.43 8.62 5.16
CA LEU A 245 -3.67 7.88 4.97
C LEU A 245 -3.72 6.73 5.99
N GLY A 246 -4.26 7.02 7.15
CA GLY A 246 -4.49 6.10 8.27
C GLY A 246 -5.92 6.17 8.77
N SER A 247 -6.29 5.24 9.66
CA SER A 247 -7.55 5.35 10.41
C SER A 247 -7.47 6.45 11.47
N GLY A 248 -6.26 6.67 12.00
CA GLY A 248 -6.03 7.52 13.17
C GLY A 248 -6.42 6.84 14.48
N ASP A 249 -6.98 5.63 14.41
CA ASP A 249 -7.39 4.82 15.55
C ASP A 249 -6.40 3.67 15.76
N GLY A 250 -5.96 3.49 16.99
CA GLY A 250 -5.05 2.42 17.38
C GLY A 250 -5.80 1.16 17.77
N VAL A 251 -5.41 0.04 17.16
CA VAL A 251 -5.94 -1.28 17.51
C VAL A 251 -4.78 -2.18 17.96
N THR A 252 -4.96 -2.89 19.07
CA THR A 252 -3.97 -3.88 19.54
C THR A 252 -4.00 -5.14 18.67
N ILE A 253 -2.89 -5.85 18.63
CA ILE A 253 -2.85 -7.16 17.95
C ILE A 253 -3.83 -8.13 18.61
N ARG A 254 -4.07 -8.01 19.93
CA ARG A 254 -5.06 -8.82 20.66
C ARG A 254 -6.47 -8.58 20.11
N GLU A 255 -6.88 -7.32 19.98
CA GLU A 255 -8.19 -6.96 19.40
C GLU A 255 -8.35 -7.48 17.97
N ILE A 256 -7.29 -7.46 17.15
CA ILE A 256 -7.32 -8.07 15.80
C ILE A 256 -7.58 -9.57 15.87
N VAL A 257 -6.90 -10.29 16.79
CA VAL A 257 -7.12 -11.72 17.01
C VAL A 257 -8.56 -11.98 17.47
N ASP A 258 -9.05 -11.20 18.41
CA ASP A 258 -10.41 -11.33 18.94
C ASP A 258 -11.48 -11.11 17.84
N VAL A 259 -11.27 -10.11 16.98
CA VAL A 259 -12.15 -9.86 15.81
C VAL A 259 -12.13 -11.05 14.85
N ILE A 260 -10.94 -11.57 14.48
CA ILE A 260 -10.80 -12.72 13.56
C ILE A 260 -11.52 -13.95 14.16
N VAL A 261 -11.23 -14.28 15.41
CA VAL A 261 -11.82 -15.43 16.10
C VAL A 261 -13.33 -15.26 16.30
N GLY A 262 -13.79 -14.01 16.51
CA GLY A 262 -15.22 -13.70 16.61
C GLY A 262 -16.02 -14.04 15.35
N HIS A 263 -15.40 -14.04 14.17
CA HIS A 263 -16.02 -14.41 12.89
C HIS A 263 -15.87 -15.89 12.50
N LEU A 264 -15.31 -16.73 13.39
CA LEU A 264 -15.20 -18.17 13.17
C LEU A 264 -16.34 -18.92 13.89
N GLU A 265 -16.87 -19.95 13.23
CA GLU A 265 -17.83 -20.87 13.88
C GLU A 265 -17.15 -21.70 14.98
N LYS A 266 -16.01 -22.30 14.67
CA LYS A 266 -15.17 -23.02 15.63
C LYS A 266 -14.02 -22.12 16.07
N LYS A 267 -13.98 -21.75 17.35
CA LYS A 267 -12.95 -20.89 17.93
C LYS A 267 -11.73 -21.71 18.33
N PRO A 268 -10.54 -21.42 17.77
CA PRO A 268 -9.31 -22.10 18.16
C PRO A 268 -8.84 -21.66 19.55
N LYS A 269 -8.03 -22.49 20.21
CA LYS A 269 -7.27 -22.05 21.37
C LYS A 269 -6.20 -21.04 20.93
N ILE A 270 -6.17 -19.87 21.58
CA ILE A 270 -5.14 -18.85 21.31
C ILE A 270 -3.93 -19.11 22.21
N VAL A 271 -2.73 -19.15 21.62
CA VAL A 271 -1.47 -19.27 22.33
C VAL A 271 -0.57 -18.10 21.94
N TRP A 272 -0.16 -17.31 22.94
CA TRP A 272 0.75 -16.17 22.77
C TRP A 272 2.20 -16.64 22.94
N ASP A 273 3.01 -16.54 21.87
CA ASP A 273 4.44 -16.88 21.90
C ASP A 273 5.27 -15.64 22.25
N THR A 274 5.46 -15.41 23.52
CA THR A 274 6.23 -14.26 24.06
C THR A 274 7.74 -14.39 23.87
N SER A 275 8.24 -15.51 23.34
CA SER A 275 9.65 -15.66 22.96
C SER A 275 10.00 -14.88 21.67
N LYS A 276 9.00 -14.43 20.92
CA LYS A 276 9.16 -13.68 19.67
C LYS A 276 9.17 -12.18 19.91
N PRO A 277 9.89 -11.40 19.07
CA PRO A 277 9.93 -9.94 19.19
C PRO A 277 8.55 -9.30 19.07
N LEU A 278 8.26 -8.31 19.93
CA LEU A 278 7.01 -7.52 19.89
C LEU A 278 7.02 -6.41 18.82
N GLY A 279 8.20 -5.94 18.42
CA GLY A 279 8.36 -4.73 17.62
C GLY A 279 8.04 -3.46 18.42
N ASP A 280 7.71 -2.37 17.73
CA ASP A 280 7.38 -1.08 18.38
C ASP A 280 6.08 -1.19 19.18
N LYS A 281 6.03 -0.55 20.36
CA LYS A 281 4.85 -0.59 21.24
C LYS A 281 3.61 0.03 20.59
N LYS A 282 3.78 1.16 19.90
CA LYS A 282 2.69 1.91 19.30
C LYS A 282 3.15 2.58 18.03
N ARG A 283 2.31 2.56 17.00
CA ARG A 283 2.54 3.22 15.70
C ARG A 283 1.20 3.73 15.18
N LEU A 284 0.93 5.02 15.36
CA LEU A 284 -0.27 5.68 14.88
C LEU A 284 0.08 6.78 13.88
N MET A 285 -0.81 7.04 12.93
CA MET A 285 -0.70 8.17 12.03
C MET A 285 -1.50 9.36 12.59
N ASP A 286 -0.89 10.56 12.63
CA ASP A 286 -1.71 11.76 12.69
C ASP A 286 -2.43 11.90 11.35
N THR A 287 -3.73 12.06 11.38
CA THR A 287 -4.59 12.16 10.20
C THR A 287 -5.22 13.54 10.03
N SER A 288 -4.76 14.53 10.77
CA SER A 288 -5.34 15.90 10.76
C SER A 288 -5.30 16.53 9.38
N ARG A 289 -4.19 16.34 8.62
CA ARG A 289 -4.04 16.83 7.26
C ARG A 289 -5.00 16.13 6.29
N ALA A 290 -5.16 14.84 6.39
CA ALA A 290 -6.14 14.09 5.60
C ALA A 290 -7.57 14.55 5.90
N LYS A 291 -7.92 14.72 7.18
CA LYS A 291 -9.23 15.24 7.60
C LYS A 291 -9.48 16.66 7.06
N SER A 292 -8.46 17.53 7.01
CA SER A 292 -8.60 18.90 6.51
C SER A 292 -8.97 18.98 5.02
N ILE A 293 -8.63 17.97 4.22
CA ILE A 293 -9.04 17.85 2.82
C ILE A 293 -10.34 17.05 2.63
N GLY A 294 -10.97 16.60 3.71
CA GLY A 294 -12.25 15.88 3.71
C GLY A 294 -12.13 14.36 3.72
N PHE A 295 -10.94 13.78 3.97
CA PHE A 295 -10.76 12.35 4.08
C PHE A 295 -11.27 11.80 5.43
N GLN A 296 -12.06 10.75 5.37
CA GLN A 296 -12.52 9.98 6.52
C GLN A 296 -12.59 8.49 6.15
N PRO A 297 -11.87 7.59 6.85
CA PRO A 297 -12.05 6.16 6.70
C PRO A 297 -13.48 5.75 7.05
N LYS A 298 -14.03 4.79 6.31
CA LYS A 298 -15.44 4.38 6.45
C LYS A 298 -15.59 2.94 6.93
N ILE A 299 -14.56 2.10 6.68
CA ILE A 299 -14.65 0.66 6.94
C ILE A 299 -14.05 0.39 8.32
N SER A 300 -14.88 -0.12 9.22
CA SER A 300 -14.42 -0.55 10.54
C SER A 300 -13.51 -1.78 10.45
N ILE A 301 -12.67 -1.97 11.46
CA ILE A 301 -11.76 -3.13 11.50
C ILE A 301 -12.53 -4.46 11.46
N SER A 302 -13.68 -4.53 12.13
CA SER A 302 -14.52 -5.75 12.16
C SER A 302 -15.11 -6.07 10.79
N GLU A 303 -15.68 -5.08 10.10
CA GLU A 303 -16.23 -5.25 8.75
C GLU A 303 -15.14 -5.62 7.75
N GLY A 304 -14.01 -4.91 7.77
CA GLY A 304 -12.92 -5.16 6.85
C GLY A 304 -12.26 -6.52 7.08
N VAL A 305 -12.05 -6.95 8.32
CA VAL A 305 -11.52 -8.30 8.63
C VAL A 305 -12.49 -9.38 8.16
N LYS A 306 -13.79 -9.20 8.36
CA LYS A 306 -14.80 -10.13 7.84
C LYS A 306 -14.72 -10.23 6.31
N GLU A 307 -14.63 -9.11 5.61
CA GLU A 307 -14.49 -9.07 4.15
C GLU A 307 -13.23 -9.83 3.70
N VAL A 308 -12.09 -9.65 4.38
CA VAL A 308 -10.84 -10.37 4.09
C VAL A 308 -11.00 -11.89 4.28
N MET A 309 -11.66 -12.31 5.38
CA MET A 309 -11.91 -13.73 5.66
C MET A 309 -12.81 -14.37 4.60
N ASP A 310 -13.91 -13.70 4.20
CA ASP A 310 -14.84 -14.19 3.20
C ASP A 310 -14.15 -14.26 1.82
N TRP A 311 -13.37 -13.24 1.47
CA TRP A 311 -12.60 -13.25 0.25
C TRP A 311 -11.57 -14.39 0.23
N TYR A 312 -10.80 -14.58 1.31
CA TYR A 312 -9.80 -15.64 1.39
C TYR A 312 -10.40 -17.04 1.23
N ARG A 313 -11.58 -17.31 1.83
CA ARG A 313 -12.27 -18.61 1.70
C ARG A 313 -12.51 -18.99 0.24
N THR A 314 -12.81 -18.01 -0.61
CA THR A 314 -13.23 -18.24 -2.01
C THR A 314 -12.11 -18.04 -3.03
N HIS A 315 -10.95 -17.45 -2.66
CA HIS A 315 -9.93 -16.98 -3.60
C HIS A 315 -8.51 -17.47 -3.26
N LYS A 316 -8.35 -18.57 -2.54
CA LYS A 316 -7.04 -19.12 -2.11
C LYS A 316 -6.05 -19.27 -3.28
N ASP A 317 -6.52 -19.65 -4.46
CA ASP A 317 -5.66 -19.91 -5.63
C ASP A 317 -5.18 -18.63 -6.34
N LEU A 318 -5.84 -17.50 -6.15
CA LEU A 318 -5.41 -16.24 -6.79
C LEU A 318 -4.08 -15.72 -6.26
N THR A 319 -3.71 -16.12 -5.04
CA THR A 319 -2.42 -15.73 -4.44
C THR A 319 -1.22 -16.22 -5.26
N LYS A 320 -1.36 -17.36 -5.98
CA LYS A 320 -0.31 -17.96 -6.83
C LYS A 320 -0.04 -17.18 -8.13
N LYS A 321 -0.97 -16.30 -8.56
CA LYS A 321 -0.85 -15.52 -9.79
C LYS A 321 -0.11 -14.20 -9.62
N ARG A 322 0.34 -13.88 -8.41
CA ARG A 322 1.06 -12.65 -8.11
C ARG A 322 2.55 -12.80 -8.30
N TYR A 323 3.16 -11.76 -8.85
CA TYR A 323 4.61 -11.65 -8.90
C TYR A 323 5.19 -11.58 -7.48
N ASN A 324 6.21 -12.40 -7.23
CA ASN A 324 6.92 -12.40 -5.95
C ASN A 324 8.43 -12.36 -6.20
N VAL A 325 9.02 -11.20 -6.00
CA VAL A 325 10.46 -10.95 -6.19
C VAL A 325 11.37 -11.87 -5.37
N PHE A 326 10.86 -12.43 -4.27
CA PHE A 326 11.65 -13.28 -3.38
C PHE A 326 11.71 -14.74 -3.82
N THR A 327 10.82 -15.17 -4.71
CA THR A 327 10.71 -16.56 -5.18
C THR A 327 11.08 -16.76 -6.64
N GLN A 328 11.07 -15.70 -7.44
CA GLN A 328 11.52 -15.79 -8.83
C GLN A 328 13.06 -15.89 -8.85
N LYS A 329 13.57 -16.92 -9.50
CA LYS A 329 15.00 -17.04 -9.83
C LYS A 329 15.30 -16.02 -10.93
N ASN A 330 16.29 -15.15 -10.70
CA ASN A 330 16.93 -14.37 -11.74
C ASN A 330 17.60 -15.29 -12.75
#